data_a681961b59fcaaa72fb51f4d12607bad
#
_entry.id   a681961b59fcaaa72fb51f4d12607bad
#
_cell.length_a   1.000
_cell.length_b   1.000
_cell.length_c   1.000
_cell.angle_alpha   90.00
_cell.angle_beta   90.00
_cell.angle_gamma   90.00
#
_symmetry.space_group_name_H-M   'P 1'
#
loop_
_entity.id
_entity.type
_entity.pdbx_description
1 polymer ?
#
loop_
_entity_poly.entity_id
_entity_poly.type
_entity_poly.pdbx_seq_one_letter_code
_entity_poly.pdbx_strand_id
1 'polypeptide(L)'
;MRVVGGIAGGIPLHVPKTDLRPTMDVVKNAIFSSLAGFVPDARVLDLFAGTGGLGIEALSRGAASCIFVESDRRACDSIRRNLEKTKLTGGEIICADALRWVARTAQPAAFDLILADPPYARGDGERDFARELIALAEIRRALAPDGLFILEHRPGEPMPLGTDWECTRDKRYGATAVAFLRAASTPPPAD
;
A
#
# COMPACT_ATOMS: atom_id res chain seq x y z
N MET A 1 15.38 -0.65 8.10
CA MET A 1 14.08 0.06 8.01
C MET A 1 13.63 0.48 9.38
N ARG A 2 13.03 1.65 9.52
CA ARG A 2 12.45 2.20 10.76
C ARG A 2 11.14 2.92 10.47
N VAL A 3 10.36 3.19 11.49
CA VAL A 3 9.24 4.15 11.39
C VAL A 3 9.84 5.55 11.22
N VAL A 4 9.40 6.29 10.20
CA VAL A 4 10.02 7.59 9.85
C VAL A 4 9.35 8.74 10.59
N GLY A 5 8.02 8.68 10.80
CA GLY A 5 7.26 9.75 11.41
C GLY A 5 6.16 9.27 12.36
N GLY A 6 5.41 10.23 12.91
CA GLY A 6 4.32 9.94 13.84
C GLY A 6 4.76 9.55 15.25
N ILE A 7 3.83 8.97 16.01
CA ILE A 7 4.01 8.67 17.44
C ILE A 7 5.05 7.56 17.74
N ALA A 8 5.33 6.68 16.74
CA ALA A 8 6.34 5.64 16.83
C ALA A 8 7.62 6.00 16.03
N GLY A 9 7.79 7.27 15.62
CA GLY A 9 8.93 7.72 14.84
C GLY A 9 10.27 7.37 15.45
N GLY A 10 11.22 6.91 14.60
CA GLY A 10 12.55 6.48 15.02
C GLY A 10 12.67 5.01 15.44
N ILE A 11 11.57 4.31 15.75
CA ILE A 11 11.61 2.91 16.18
C ILE A 11 12.06 2.01 15.02
N PRO A 12 13.16 1.22 15.20
CA PRO A 12 13.61 0.30 14.17
C PRO A 12 12.65 -0.90 14.08
N LEU A 13 12.25 -1.23 12.85
CA LEU A 13 11.41 -2.40 12.57
C LEU A 13 12.27 -3.65 12.37
N HIS A 14 11.72 -4.78 12.78
CA HIS A 14 12.30 -6.09 12.47
C HIS A 14 12.08 -6.38 10.98
N VAL A 15 13.18 -6.51 10.24
CA VAL A 15 13.20 -6.90 8.83
C VAL A 15 14.17 -8.05 8.70
N PRO A 16 13.81 -9.16 8.07
CA PRO A 16 14.76 -10.24 7.75
C PRO A 16 15.96 -9.68 6.97
N LYS A 17 17.16 -10.20 7.25
CA LYS A 17 18.41 -9.66 6.66
C LYS A 17 18.46 -9.67 5.14
N THR A 18 17.62 -10.49 4.50
CA THR A 18 17.51 -10.63 3.04
C THR A 18 16.78 -9.47 2.36
N ASP A 19 16.01 -8.68 3.11
CA ASP A 19 15.06 -7.70 2.54
C ASP A 19 15.43 -6.24 2.82
N LEU A 20 16.64 -5.99 3.30
CA LEU A 20 17.11 -4.62 3.58
C LEU A 20 17.47 -3.89 2.29
N ARG A 21 16.62 -2.93 1.89
CA ARG A 21 16.90 -1.96 0.81
C ARG A 21 17.08 -0.57 1.41
N PRO A 22 18.24 0.09 1.27
CA PRO A 22 18.49 1.42 1.84
C PRO A 22 17.52 2.50 1.36
N THR A 23 16.92 2.32 0.18
CA THR A 23 15.98 3.27 -0.43
C THR A 23 14.58 3.25 0.19
N MET A 24 14.20 2.20 0.93
CA MET A 24 12.85 2.04 1.47
C MET A 24 12.42 3.18 2.40
N ASP A 25 13.30 3.64 3.29
CA ASP A 25 12.97 4.74 4.22
C ASP A 25 12.78 6.08 3.48
N VAL A 26 13.51 6.31 2.39
CA VAL A 26 13.39 7.51 1.54
C VAL A 26 12.06 7.50 0.79
N VAL A 27 11.72 6.38 0.15
CA VAL A 27 10.46 6.22 -0.60
C VAL A 27 9.27 6.36 0.36
N LYS A 28 9.30 5.66 1.49
CA LYS A 28 8.26 5.74 2.51
C LYS A 28 8.07 7.18 3.01
N ASN A 29 9.16 7.88 3.33
CA ASN A 29 9.08 9.29 3.74
C ASN A 29 8.44 10.17 2.65
N ALA A 30 8.79 9.96 1.38
CA ALA A 30 8.24 10.71 0.28
C ALA A 30 6.74 10.45 0.06
N ILE A 31 6.30 9.19 0.17
CA ILE A 31 4.88 8.81 0.12
C ILE A 31 4.11 9.55 1.22
N PHE A 32 4.52 9.37 2.47
CA PHE A 32 3.78 9.91 3.62
C PHE A 32 3.88 11.43 3.76
N SER A 33 4.96 12.07 3.28
CA SER A 33 5.02 13.53 3.16
C SER A 33 4.01 14.07 2.15
N SER A 34 3.75 13.32 1.07
CA SER A 34 2.73 13.67 0.08
C SER A 34 1.30 13.43 0.58
N LEU A 35 1.12 12.53 1.55
CA LEU A 35 -0.16 12.14 2.16
C LEU A 35 -0.44 12.85 3.49
N ALA A 36 0.38 13.83 3.90
CA ALA A 36 0.42 14.33 5.28
C ALA A 36 -0.93 14.66 5.92
N GLY A 37 -1.84 15.31 5.20
CA GLY A 37 -3.19 15.64 5.70
C GLY A 37 -4.23 14.55 5.47
N PHE A 38 -3.88 13.45 4.81
CA PHE A 38 -4.82 12.40 4.41
C PHE A 38 -4.80 11.18 5.34
N VAL A 39 -3.68 10.97 6.03
CA VAL A 39 -3.46 9.76 6.84
C VAL A 39 -4.20 9.76 8.19
N PRO A 40 -4.31 10.89 8.93
CA PRO A 40 -5.05 10.89 10.18
C PRO A 40 -6.48 10.39 10.01
N ASP A 41 -6.91 9.50 10.92
CA ASP A 41 -8.22 8.85 10.96
C ASP A 41 -8.56 7.96 9.76
N ALA A 42 -7.62 7.76 8.81
CA ALA A 42 -7.85 6.94 7.63
C ALA A 42 -7.95 5.44 7.98
N ARG A 43 -8.84 4.75 7.27
CA ARG A 43 -8.91 3.29 7.22
C ARG A 43 -7.96 2.82 6.11
N VAL A 44 -6.93 2.08 6.48
CA VAL A 44 -5.83 1.72 5.58
C VAL A 44 -5.87 0.23 5.23
N LEU A 45 -5.57 -0.09 3.98
CA LEU A 45 -5.27 -1.45 3.51
C LEU A 45 -3.83 -1.47 3.00
N ASP A 46 -3.00 -2.34 3.57
CA ASP A 46 -1.61 -2.56 3.15
C ASP A 46 -1.50 -3.92 2.47
N LEU A 47 -1.44 -3.92 1.14
CA LEU A 47 -1.36 -5.11 0.29
C LEU A 47 0.11 -5.43 -0.01
N PHE A 48 0.45 -6.72 -0.01
CA PHE A 48 1.84 -7.17 -0.09
C PHE A 48 2.66 -6.54 1.03
N ALA A 49 2.10 -6.58 2.25
CA ALA A 49 2.56 -5.79 3.38
C ALA A 49 4.00 -6.10 3.84
N GLY A 50 4.57 -7.26 3.43
CA GLY A 50 5.91 -7.66 3.81
C GLY A 50 6.07 -7.67 5.33
N THR A 51 6.94 -6.82 5.85
CA THR A 51 7.16 -6.67 7.30
C THR A 51 6.32 -5.54 7.93
N GLY A 52 5.34 -5.01 7.19
CA GLY A 52 4.41 -3.98 7.64
C GLY A 52 4.94 -2.55 7.55
N GLY A 53 5.93 -2.31 6.71
CA GLY A 53 6.63 -1.02 6.69
C GLY A 53 5.74 0.18 6.36
N LEU A 54 4.80 0.04 5.43
CA LEU A 54 3.88 1.09 5.01
C LEU A 54 2.71 1.23 5.99
N GLY A 55 2.02 0.14 6.31
CA GLY A 55 0.87 0.19 7.22
C GLY A 55 1.23 0.62 8.64
N ILE A 56 2.39 0.20 9.17
CA ILE A 56 2.90 0.64 10.47
C ILE A 56 3.21 2.15 10.44
N GLU A 57 3.78 2.66 9.37
CA GLU A 57 3.99 4.10 9.19
C GLU A 57 2.66 4.86 9.18
N ALA A 58 1.63 4.33 8.50
CA ALA A 58 0.28 4.92 8.49
C ALA A 58 -0.31 4.97 9.91
N LEU A 59 -0.28 3.86 10.65
CA LEU A 59 -0.74 3.82 12.05
C LEU A 59 0.04 4.79 12.93
N SER A 60 1.36 4.87 12.77
CA SER A 60 2.20 5.83 13.50
C SER A 60 1.82 7.28 13.24
N ARG A 61 1.30 7.59 12.06
CA ARG A 61 0.85 8.94 11.65
C ARG A 61 -0.63 9.20 11.92
N GLY A 62 -1.28 8.31 12.66
CA GLY A 62 -2.64 8.52 13.15
C GLY A 62 -3.74 7.90 12.30
N ALA A 63 -3.45 6.94 11.41
CA ALA A 63 -4.49 6.15 10.78
C ALA A 63 -5.36 5.45 11.85
N ALA A 64 -6.67 5.40 11.64
CA ALA A 64 -7.61 4.78 12.57
C ALA A 64 -7.44 3.26 12.62
N SER A 65 -7.17 2.65 11.47
CA SER A 65 -6.95 1.21 11.33
C SER A 65 -6.10 0.88 10.13
N CYS A 66 -5.45 -0.31 10.16
CA CYS A 66 -4.74 -0.86 9.04
C CYS A 66 -4.95 -2.36 8.96
N ILE A 67 -5.46 -2.86 7.82
CA ILE A 67 -5.46 -4.28 7.48
C ILE A 67 -4.20 -4.57 6.67
N PHE A 68 -3.34 -5.45 7.19
CA PHE A 68 -2.15 -5.93 6.52
C PHE A 68 -2.46 -7.26 5.84
N VAL A 69 -2.32 -7.33 4.51
CA VAL A 69 -2.50 -8.58 3.76
C VAL A 69 -1.15 -9.03 3.21
N GLU A 70 -0.69 -10.19 3.67
CA GLU A 70 0.61 -10.77 3.33
C GLU A 70 0.51 -12.28 3.21
N SER A 71 1.13 -12.86 2.19
CA SER A 71 1.07 -14.30 1.93
C SER A 71 2.14 -15.11 2.70
N ASP A 72 3.31 -14.52 2.96
CA ASP A 72 4.39 -15.16 3.72
C ASP A 72 4.13 -15.12 5.23
N ARG A 73 3.97 -16.30 5.84
CA ARG A 73 3.77 -16.43 7.29
C ARG A 73 4.87 -15.80 8.13
N ARG A 74 6.13 -15.86 7.67
CA ARG A 74 7.26 -15.26 8.39
C ARG A 74 7.20 -13.74 8.36
N ALA A 75 6.74 -13.17 7.24
CA ALA A 75 6.48 -11.75 7.12
C ALA A 75 5.30 -11.34 8.02
N CYS A 76 4.20 -12.11 8.05
CA CYS A 76 3.09 -11.90 8.99
C CYS A 76 3.55 -11.91 10.45
N ASP A 77 4.44 -12.83 10.83
CA ASP A 77 5.03 -12.86 12.17
C ASP A 77 5.91 -11.64 12.45
N SER A 78 6.59 -11.13 11.43
CA SER A 78 7.37 -9.89 11.53
C SER A 78 6.48 -8.68 11.74
N ILE A 79 5.33 -8.59 11.03
CA ILE A 79 4.33 -7.52 11.25
C ILE A 79 3.86 -7.55 12.70
N ARG A 80 3.50 -8.73 13.24
CA ARG A 80 3.04 -8.88 14.62
C ARG A 80 4.08 -8.35 15.63
N ARG A 81 5.33 -8.78 15.51
CA ARG A 81 6.44 -8.31 16.35
C ARG A 81 6.66 -6.80 16.22
N ASN A 82 6.50 -6.24 15.02
CA ASN A 82 6.67 -4.82 14.78
C ASN A 82 5.53 -4.00 15.42
N LEU A 83 4.28 -4.45 15.34
CA LEU A 83 3.15 -3.84 16.03
C LEU A 83 3.33 -3.87 17.55
N GLU A 84 3.73 -5.01 18.12
CA GLU A 84 4.04 -5.14 19.56
C GLU A 84 5.16 -4.18 19.96
N LYS A 85 6.25 -4.12 19.19
CA LYS A 85 7.41 -3.25 19.47
C LYS A 85 7.07 -1.77 19.40
N THR A 86 6.24 -1.36 18.46
CA THR A 86 5.82 0.03 18.27
C THR A 86 4.67 0.42 19.20
N LYS A 87 4.02 -0.56 19.84
CA LYS A 87 2.82 -0.38 20.69
C LYS A 87 1.66 0.30 19.95
N LEU A 88 1.63 0.20 18.63
CA LEU A 88 0.55 0.73 17.83
C LEU A 88 -0.67 -0.20 17.90
N THR A 89 -1.84 0.40 17.95
CA THR A 89 -3.15 -0.28 17.93
C THR A 89 -3.82 -0.10 16.57
N GLY A 90 -4.92 -0.83 16.32
CA GLY A 90 -5.68 -0.70 15.07
C GLY A 90 -5.14 -1.52 13.90
N GLY A 91 -4.11 -2.34 14.11
CA GLY A 91 -3.57 -3.25 13.08
C GLY A 91 -4.22 -4.62 13.11
N GLU A 92 -4.70 -5.10 11.96
CA GLU A 92 -5.20 -6.46 11.73
C GLU A 92 -4.33 -7.15 10.68
N ILE A 93 -3.93 -8.42 10.91
CA ILE A 93 -3.02 -9.16 10.04
C ILE A 93 -3.76 -10.31 9.38
N ILE A 94 -3.81 -10.31 8.07
CA ILE A 94 -4.42 -11.35 7.24
C ILE A 94 -3.31 -12.09 6.49
N CYS A 95 -3.09 -13.35 6.82
CA CYS A 95 -2.10 -14.18 6.13
C CYS A 95 -2.75 -14.85 4.91
N ALA A 96 -2.75 -14.16 3.77
CA ALA A 96 -3.43 -14.56 2.54
C ALA A 96 -2.78 -13.97 1.28
N ASP A 97 -3.11 -14.54 0.11
CA ASP A 97 -2.81 -13.92 -1.18
C ASP A 97 -3.61 -12.62 -1.33
N ALA A 98 -2.91 -11.52 -1.60
CA ALA A 98 -3.48 -10.17 -1.62
C ALA A 98 -4.61 -10.00 -2.63
N LEU A 99 -4.40 -10.47 -3.88
CA LEU A 99 -5.39 -10.34 -4.94
C LEU A 99 -6.64 -11.17 -4.65
N ARG A 100 -6.46 -12.40 -4.19
CA ARG A 100 -7.58 -13.28 -3.82
C ARG A 100 -8.37 -12.75 -2.63
N TRP A 101 -7.68 -12.17 -1.66
CA TRP A 101 -8.34 -11.60 -0.50
C TRP A 101 -9.20 -10.39 -0.88
N VAL A 102 -8.66 -9.46 -1.66
CA VAL A 102 -9.41 -8.30 -2.16
C VAL A 102 -10.62 -8.74 -2.97
N ALA A 103 -10.43 -9.64 -3.94
CA ALA A 103 -11.51 -10.09 -4.81
C ALA A 103 -12.70 -10.75 -4.07
N ARG A 104 -12.44 -11.35 -2.90
CA ARG A 104 -13.45 -12.11 -2.17
C ARG A 104 -14.00 -11.41 -0.93
N THR A 105 -13.21 -10.55 -0.31
CA THR A 105 -13.47 -10.11 1.07
C THR A 105 -13.62 -8.59 1.18
N ALA A 106 -12.95 -7.81 0.31
CA ALA A 106 -12.98 -6.36 0.41
C ALA A 106 -14.40 -5.81 0.19
N GLN A 107 -14.88 -5.05 1.18
CA GLN A 107 -16.18 -4.42 1.12
C GLN A 107 -16.12 -3.09 0.35
N PRO A 108 -17.22 -2.66 -0.30
CA PRO A 108 -17.29 -1.37 -0.97
C PRO A 108 -17.00 -0.20 0.00
N ALA A 109 -16.24 0.78 -0.46
CA ALA A 109 -15.91 2.00 0.29
C ALA A 109 -15.31 1.75 1.70
N ALA A 110 -14.62 0.61 1.86
CA ALA A 110 -14.07 0.20 3.15
C ALA A 110 -12.80 0.95 3.55
N PHE A 111 -12.05 1.48 2.57
CA PHE A 111 -10.73 2.05 2.79
C PHE A 111 -10.60 3.45 2.22
N ASP A 112 -10.02 4.33 3.01
CA ASP A 112 -9.67 5.68 2.58
C ASP A 112 -8.30 5.67 1.88
N LEU A 113 -7.41 4.74 2.26
CA LEU A 113 -6.07 4.60 1.70
C LEU A 113 -5.75 3.12 1.45
N ILE A 114 -5.41 2.79 0.21
CA ILE A 114 -4.85 1.49 -0.14
C ILE A 114 -3.38 1.69 -0.52
N LEU A 115 -2.49 0.91 0.10
CA LEU A 115 -1.05 0.88 -0.15
C LEU A 115 -0.69 -0.47 -0.75
N ALA A 116 0.17 -0.50 -1.76
CA ALA A 116 0.69 -1.75 -2.30
C ALA A 116 2.14 -1.60 -2.79
N ASP A 117 3.01 -2.51 -2.35
CA ASP A 117 4.39 -2.68 -2.84
C ASP A 117 4.57 -4.13 -3.33
N PRO A 118 3.96 -4.48 -4.48
CA PRO A 118 4.04 -5.84 -5.00
C PRO A 118 5.44 -6.17 -5.54
N PRO A 119 5.84 -7.45 -5.54
CA PRO A 119 7.08 -7.86 -6.19
C PRO A 119 7.02 -7.58 -7.70
N TYR A 120 8.12 -7.02 -8.24
CA TYR A 120 8.23 -6.71 -9.65
C TYR A 120 8.44 -7.96 -10.50
N ALA A 121 7.81 -8.04 -11.65
CA ALA A 121 8.15 -9.00 -12.69
C ALA A 121 9.62 -8.82 -13.11
N ARG A 122 10.40 -9.90 -13.12
CA ARG A 122 11.84 -9.88 -13.43
C ARG A 122 12.13 -10.14 -14.91
N GLY A 123 11.15 -10.63 -15.67
CA GLY A 123 11.28 -10.96 -17.08
C GLY A 123 9.95 -11.20 -17.79
N ASP A 124 10.02 -11.43 -19.09
CA ASP A 124 8.86 -11.76 -19.90
C ASP A 124 8.20 -13.06 -19.43
N GLY A 125 6.89 -13.04 -19.25
CA GLY A 125 6.10 -14.18 -18.79
C GLY A 125 5.98 -14.32 -17.27
N GLU A 126 6.67 -13.51 -16.47
CA GLU A 126 6.43 -13.42 -15.05
C GLU A 126 5.17 -12.57 -14.75
N ARG A 127 4.55 -12.89 -13.63
CA ARG A 127 3.32 -12.25 -13.17
C ARG A 127 3.58 -10.79 -12.79
N ASP A 128 2.86 -9.87 -13.42
CA ASP A 128 2.90 -8.43 -13.11
C ASP A 128 1.75 -8.08 -12.15
N PHE A 129 2.04 -8.12 -10.88
CA PHE A 129 1.08 -7.84 -9.83
C PHE A 129 0.56 -6.39 -9.85
N ALA A 130 1.38 -5.42 -10.28
CA ALA A 130 0.95 -4.04 -10.36
C ALA A 130 -0.15 -3.87 -11.42
N ARG A 131 0.02 -4.49 -12.59
CA ARG A 131 -1.01 -4.52 -13.64
C ARG A 131 -2.27 -5.25 -13.21
N GLU A 132 -2.13 -6.38 -12.51
CA GLU A 132 -3.27 -7.13 -11.99
C GLU A 132 -4.07 -6.33 -10.96
N LEU A 133 -3.39 -5.61 -10.04
CA LEU A 133 -4.06 -4.74 -9.06
C LEU A 133 -4.83 -3.60 -9.74
N ILE A 134 -4.25 -2.97 -10.78
CA ILE A 134 -4.92 -1.91 -11.55
C ILE A 134 -6.17 -2.45 -12.27
N ALA A 135 -6.08 -3.65 -12.83
CA ALA A 135 -7.18 -4.29 -13.55
C ALA A 135 -8.29 -4.82 -12.63
N LEU A 136 -8.01 -5.01 -11.33
CA LEU A 136 -8.95 -5.58 -10.37
C LEU A 136 -9.99 -4.54 -9.92
N ALA A 137 -11.21 -4.65 -10.43
CA ALA A 137 -12.30 -3.72 -10.14
C ALA A 137 -12.61 -3.60 -8.63
N GLU A 138 -12.34 -4.66 -7.87
CA GLU A 138 -12.55 -4.72 -6.43
C GLU A 138 -11.64 -3.75 -5.66
N ILE A 139 -10.42 -3.46 -6.14
CA ILE A 139 -9.55 -2.43 -5.56
C ILE A 139 -10.26 -1.08 -5.61
N ARG A 140 -10.77 -0.72 -6.80
CA ARG A 140 -11.49 0.54 -7.00
C ARG A 140 -12.76 0.61 -6.17
N ARG A 141 -13.53 -0.49 -6.14
CA ARG A 141 -14.75 -0.57 -5.34
C ARG A 141 -14.49 -0.47 -3.84
N ALA A 142 -13.35 -0.98 -3.37
CA ALA A 142 -12.97 -0.94 -1.95
C ALA A 142 -12.54 0.46 -1.47
N LEU A 143 -12.16 1.37 -2.37
CA LEU A 143 -11.85 2.75 -2.03
C LEU A 143 -13.12 3.52 -1.66
N ALA A 144 -13.01 4.35 -0.62
CA ALA A 144 -13.98 5.39 -0.31
C ALA A 144 -14.04 6.43 -1.45
N PRO A 145 -15.10 7.27 -1.55
CA PRO A 145 -15.29 8.22 -2.65
C PRO A 145 -14.05 9.08 -2.94
N ASP A 146 -13.36 9.61 -1.99
CA ASP A 146 -12.13 10.41 -2.18
C ASP A 146 -10.86 9.63 -1.85
N GLY A 147 -10.95 8.30 -1.80
CA GLY A 147 -9.88 7.42 -1.42
C GLY A 147 -8.69 7.46 -2.39
N LEU A 148 -7.53 7.10 -1.88
CA LEU A 148 -6.27 7.03 -2.64
C LEU A 148 -5.74 5.60 -2.68
N PHE A 149 -5.28 5.19 -3.86
CA PHE A 149 -4.51 3.98 -4.05
C PHE A 149 -3.06 4.36 -4.38
N ILE A 150 -2.13 3.98 -3.51
CA ILE A 150 -0.69 4.21 -3.67
C ILE A 150 -0.06 2.91 -4.09
N LEU A 151 0.52 2.90 -5.29
CA LEU A 151 1.09 1.71 -5.88
C LEU A 151 2.58 1.91 -6.18
N GLU A 152 3.44 1.09 -5.57
CA GLU A 152 4.82 0.96 -6.03
C GLU A 152 4.87 0.09 -7.28
N HIS A 153 5.63 0.54 -8.28
CA HIS A 153 5.76 -0.16 -9.53
C HIS A 153 7.16 0.03 -10.15
N ARG A 154 7.46 -0.78 -11.15
CA ARG A 154 8.70 -0.66 -11.91
C ARG A 154 8.69 0.62 -12.75
N PRO A 155 9.72 1.49 -12.67
CA PRO A 155 9.77 2.70 -13.47
C PRO A 155 10.05 2.39 -14.94
N GLY A 156 9.51 3.25 -15.82
CA GLY A 156 9.80 3.23 -17.27
C GLY A 156 8.81 2.47 -18.13
N GLU A 157 7.84 1.78 -17.52
CA GLU A 157 6.72 1.17 -18.25
C GLU A 157 5.43 1.93 -17.97
N PRO A 158 4.63 2.25 -19.02
CA PRO A 158 3.31 2.87 -18.81
C PRO A 158 2.39 1.92 -18.06
N MET A 159 1.72 2.40 -17.03
CA MET A 159 0.68 1.63 -16.37
C MET A 159 -0.61 1.63 -17.20
N PRO A 160 -1.30 0.48 -17.35
CA PRO A 160 -2.54 0.39 -18.10
C PRO A 160 -3.73 0.90 -17.29
N LEU A 161 -3.76 2.20 -16.99
CA LEU A 161 -4.78 2.80 -16.13
C LEU A 161 -6.19 2.80 -16.76
N GLY A 162 -6.27 2.78 -18.09
CA GLY A 162 -7.55 2.87 -18.82
C GLY A 162 -8.32 4.13 -18.48
N THR A 163 -9.64 4.03 -18.48
CA THR A 163 -10.56 5.10 -18.05
C THR A 163 -10.96 4.98 -16.59
N ASP A 164 -10.49 3.95 -15.90
CA ASP A 164 -10.93 3.57 -14.56
C ASP A 164 -10.15 4.27 -13.44
N TRP A 165 -8.94 4.74 -13.77
CA TRP A 165 -8.04 5.38 -12.83
C TRP A 165 -7.55 6.73 -13.31
N GLU A 166 -7.54 7.70 -12.41
CA GLU A 166 -6.86 8.98 -12.55
C GLU A 166 -5.53 8.91 -11.80
N CYS A 167 -4.41 9.07 -12.53
CA CYS A 167 -3.10 9.20 -11.92
C CYS A 167 -2.83 10.66 -11.57
N THR A 168 -2.92 11.01 -10.29
CA THR A 168 -2.68 12.37 -9.81
C THR A 168 -1.19 12.68 -9.68
N ARG A 169 -0.37 11.65 -9.51
CA ARG A 169 1.09 11.74 -9.43
C ARG A 169 1.72 10.40 -9.73
N ASP A 170 2.81 10.41 -10.49
CA ASP A 170 3.73 9.28 -10.64
C ASP A 170 5.15 9.80 -10.47
N LYS A 171 5.90 9.28 -9.50
CA LYS A 171 7.24 9.77 -9.18
C LYS A 171 8.23 8.64 -9.00
N ARG A 172 9.35 8.77 -9.71
CA ARG A 172 10.46 7.81 -9.64
C ARG A 172 11.38 8.09 -8.45
N TYR A 173 11.79 7.01 -7.77
CA TYR A 173 12.75 7.00 -6.67
C TYR A 173 13.78 5.90 -6.92
N GLY A 174 14.85 6.23 -7.66
CA GLY A 174 15.88 5.25 -8.01
C GLY A 174 15.34 4.11 -8.89
N ALA A 175 15.29 2.90 -8.32
CA ALA A 175 14.84 1.67 -9.00
C ALA A 175 13.33 1.42 -8.86
N THR A 176 12.59 2.26 -8.14
CA THR A 176 11.13 2.17 -7.99
C THR A 176 10.43 3.44 -8.45
N ALA A 177 9.15 3.35 -8.75
CA ALA A 177 8.25 4.48 -8.95
C ALA A 177 7.00 4.30 -8.09
N VAL A 178 6.36 5.40 -7.72
CA VAL A 178 5.17 5.42 -6.88
C VAL A 178 4.09 6.23 -7.56
N ALA A 179 3.00 5.55 -7.88
CA ALA A 179 1.80 6.16 -8.43
C ALA A 179 0.78 6.45 -7.34
N PHE A 180 0.16 7.62 -7.42
CA PHE A 180 -0.96 8.06 -6.61
C PHE A 180 -2.19 8.05 -7.49
N LEU A 181 -3.08 7.10 -7.23
CA LEU A 181 -4.24 6.82 -8.08
C LEU A 181 -5.53 7.16 -7.34
N ARG A 182 -6.50 7.69 -8.07
CA ARG A 182 -7.90 7.82 -7.64
C ARG A 182 -8.79 7.02 -8.57
N ALA A 183 -9.88 6.51 -8.06
CA ALA A 183 -10.92 5.99 -8.93
C ALA A 183 -11.44 7.13 -9.81
N ALA A 184 -11.46 6.93 -11.13
CA ALA A 184 -12.02 7.92 -12.04
C ALA A 184 -13.50 8.09 -11.74
N SER A 185 -13.96 9.34 -11.71
CA SER A 185 -15.40 9.65 -11.60
C SER A 185 -16.08 9.07 -12.83
N THR A 186 -17.10 8.24 -12.64
CA THR A 186 -17.96 7.85 -13.75
C THR A 186 -18.59 9.14 -14.31
N PRO A 187 -18.40 9.49 -15.59
CA PRO A 187 -19.10 10.63 -16.14
C PRO A 187 -20.60 10.42 -15.95
N PRO A 188 -21.38 11.49 -15.64
CA PRO A 188 -22.81 11.37 -15.58
C PRO A 188 -23.33 10.78 -16.89
N PRO A 189 -24.39 9.95 -16.87
CA PRO A 189 -24.97 9.43 -18.10
C PRO A 189 -25.28 10.63 -19.01
N ALA A 190 -24.87 10.52 -20.28
CA ALA A 190 -25.24 11.52 -21.28
C ALA A 190 -26.77 11.54 -21.42
N ASP A 191 -27.40 12.68 -21.14
CA ASP A 191 -28.82 12.92 -21.35
C ASP A 191 -29.20 12.79 -22.84
#